data_e520978f2396e77e66c4127517ee0227
#
_entry.id   e520978f2396e77e66c4127517ee0227
#
_cell.length_a   1.000
_cell.length_b   1.000
_cell.length_c   1.000
_cell.angle_alpha   90.00
_cell.angle_beta   90.00
_cell.angle_gamma   90.00
#
_symmetry.space_group_name_H-M   'P 1'
#
loop_
_entity.id
_entity.type
_entity.pdbx_description
1 polymer ?
#
loop_
_entity_poly.entity_id
_entity_poly.type
_entity_poly.pdbx_seq_one_letter_code
_entity_poly.pdbx_strand_id
1 'polypeptide(L)'
;MPVEPSVATTQALIDRIVETKLAVLTFSKKARLFQRRAALVAAHRPELLGSALDDASLIERADELFSGWLGNATGRADLDKIDMLSVLRSALSWEETQAIDEHTPTHFTFARGRKVEIDYESEVPKVSVRAQDAYGTTQTPSLLNGAVNIAVELLSPADRPIQITADLAAFWEGSWAEVRKDMAGRYPKHDWPASPATDTPPA
;
A
#
# COMPACT_ATOMS: atom_id res chain seq x y z
N MET A 1 23.70 -35.18 13.58
CA MET A 1 22.35 -35.60 14.00
C MET A 1 21.34 -34.52 13.60
N PRO A 2 20.21 -34.89 13.05
CA PRO A 2 19.13 -33.87 12.85
C PRO A 2 18.73 -33.34 14.22
N VAL A 3 18.56 -32.02 14.32
CA VAL A 3 18.00 -31.37 15.52
C VAL A 3 16.52 -31.70 15.55
N GLU A 4 16.04 -32.26 16.66
CA GLU A 4 14.61 -32.50 16.83
C GLU A 4 13.88 -31.23 17.26
N PRO A 5 12.62 -31.05 16.85
CA PRO A 5 11.80 -29.95 17.33
C PRO A 5 11.74 -29.97 18.86
N SER A 6 11.98 -28.85 19.49
CA SER A 6 11.92 -28.70 20.93
C SER A 6 11.60 -27.25 21.31
N VAL A 7 11.09 -27.04 22.53
CA VAL A 7 10.88 -25.70 23.07
C VAL A 7 12.17 -24.87 23.05
N ALA A 8 13.31 -25.50 23.34
CA ALA A 8 14.62 -24.85 23.30
C ALA A 8 15.01 -24.42 21.89
N THR A 9 14.72 -25.24 20.87
CA THR A 9 14.97 -24.91 19.47
C THR A 9 14.08 -23.75 19.02
N THR A 10 12.81 -23.80 19.35
CA THR A 10 11.84 -22.70 19.07
C THR A 10 12.32 -21.40 19.68
N GLN A 11 12.70 -21.40 20.97
CA GLN A 11 13.18 -20.20 21.67
C GLN A 11 14.46 -19.65 21.02
N ALA A 12 15.43 -20.50 20.71
CA ALA A 12 16.66 -20.05 20.06
C ALA A 12 16.41 -19.41 18.68
N LEU A 13 15.40 -19.86 17.93
CA LEU A 13 15.00 -19.25 16.66
C LEU A 13 14.29 -17.90 16.89
N ILE A 14 13.44 -17.78 17.91
CA ILE A 14 12.81 -16.52 18.27
C ILE A 14 13.87 -15.51 18.74
N ASP A 15 14.79 -15.91 19.61
CA ASP A 15 15.90 -15.06 20.04
C ASP A 15 16.71 -14.56 18.84
N ARG A 16 16.93 -15.42 17.83
CA ARG A 16 17.61 -15.04 16.60
C ARG A 16 16.82 -14.02 15.76
N ILE A 17 15.50 -14.15 15.70
CA ILE A 17 14.62 -13.16 15.06
C ILE A 17 14.77 -11.80 15.74
N VAL A 18 14.73 -11.76 17.07
CA VAL A 18 14.89 -10.55 17.88
C VAL A 18 16.27 -9.93 17.72
N GLU A 19 17.35 -10.71 17.89
CA GLU A 19 18.74 -10.25 17.76
C GLU A 19 19.02 -9.61 16.41
N THR A 20 18.49 -10.21 15.34
CA THR A 20 18.69 -9.71 13.97
C THR A 20 17.68 -8.65 13.56
N LYS A 21 16.81 -8.22 14.47
CA LYS A 21 15.74 -7.24 14.18
C LYS A 21 14.96 -7.63 12.93
N LEU A 22 14.43 -8.86 12.92
CA LEU A 22 13.67 -9.49 11.83
C LEU A 22 14.47 -9.74 10.53
N ALA A 23 15.76 -9.42 10.45
CA ALA A 23 16.52 -9.54 9.20
C ALA A 23 16.69 -10.99 8.71
N VAL A 24 16.46 -11.98 9.56
CA VAL A 24 16.46 -13.41 9.16
C VAL A 24 15.15 -13.86 8.53
N LEU A 25 14.10 -13.05 8.59
CA LEU A 25 12.79 -13.36 8.02
C LEU A 25 12.64 -12.74 6.63
N THR A 26 11.96 -13.47 5.75
CA THR A 26 11.69 -13.00 4.40
C THR A 26 10.30 -12.34 4.34
N PHE A 27 10.27 -11.02 4.16
CA PHE A 27 9.04 -10.29 3.93
C PHE A 27 8.74 -10.23 2.44
N SER A 28 7.66 -10.86 2.02
CA SER A 28 7.15 -10.68 0.66
C SER A 28 6.68 -9.23 0.43
N LYS A 29 6.60 -8.81 -0.85
CA LYS A 29 6.02 -7.50 -1.19
C LYS A 29 4.60 -7.34 -0.60
N LYS A 30 3.80 -8.42 -0.59
CA LYS A 30 2.44 -8.39 -0.02
C LYS A 30 2.46 -8.19 1.50
N ALA A 31 3.41 -8.81 2.21
CA ALA A 31 3.56 -8.64 3.66
C ALA A 31 3.95 -7.19 3.99
N ARG A 32 4.93 -6.61 3.29
CA ARG A 32 5.32 -5.20 3.49
C ARG A 32 4.22 -4.23 3.11
N LEU A 33 3.51 -4.49 2.02
CA LEU A 33 2.33 -3.68 1.65
C LEU A 33 1.27 -3.71 2.74
N PHE A 34 0.94 -4.89 3.28
CA PHE A 34 -0.04 -5.02 4.36
C PHE A 34 0.40 -4.26 5.61
N GLN A 35 1.66 -4.38 6.01
CA GLN A 35 2.25 -3.68 7.14
C GLN A 35 2.16 -2.15 6.99
N ARG A 36 2.46 -1.61 5.81
CA ARG A 36 2.34 -0.17 5.51
C ARG A 36 0.92 0.33 5.55
N ARG A 37 -0.02 -0.43 5.00
CA ARG A 37 -1.45 -0.12 5.06
C ARG A 37 -1.96 -0.10 6.50
N ALA A 38 -1.57 -1.09 7.31
CA ALA A 38 -1.87 -1.12 8.74
C ALA A 38 -1.28 0.08 9.48
N ALA A 39 -0.03 0.46 9.20
CA ALA A 39 0.61 1.64 9.78
C ALA A 39 -0.15 2.93 9.45
N LEU A 40 -0.66 3.07 8.21
CA LEU A 40 -1.46 4.23 7.81
C LEU A 40 -2.79 4.28 8.58
N VAL A 41 -3.46 3.13 8.75
CA VAL A 41 -4.67 3.05 9.59
C VAL A 41 -4.34 3.42 11.03
N ALA A 42 -3.29 2.86 11.62
CA ALA A 42 -2.88 3.15 12.99
C ALA A 42 -2.56 4.63 13.22
N ALA A 43 -1.97 5.31 12.24
CA ALA A 43 -1.61 6.72 12.33
C ALA A 43 -2.83 7.66 12.29
N HIS A 44 -3.88 7.33 11.54
CA HIS A 44 -5.03 8.20 11.30
C HIS A 44 -6.32 7.74 11.98
N ARG A 45 -6.44 6.45 12.27
CA ARG A 45 -7.60 5.81 12.90
C ARG A 45 -7.14 4.75 13.91
N PRO A 46 -6.40 5.16 14.96
CA PRO A 46 -5.83 4.23 15.92
C PRO A 46 -6.88 3.37 16.63
N GLU A 47 -8.12 3.86 16.74
CA GLU A 47 -9.24 3.12 17.34
C GLU A 47 -9.67 1.87 16.54
N LEU A 48 -9.23 1.75 15.29
CA LEU A 48 -9.55 0.61 14.43
C LEU A 48 -8.56 -0.56 14.60
N LEU A 49 -7.42 -0.34 15.23
CA LEU A 49 -6.38 -1.36 15.44
C LEU A 49 -5.96 -1.42 16.90
N GLY A 50 -6.09 -2.58 17.52
CA GLY A 50 -5.65 -2.82 18.89
C GLY A 50 -4.15 -3.07 19.04
N SER A 51 -3.47 -3.38 17.93
CA SER A 51 -2.03 -3.71 17.93
C SER A 51 -1.32 -3.11 16.72
N ALA A 52 -0.15 -2.52 16.97
CA ALA A 52 0.74 -2.08 15.90
C ALA A 52 1.44 -3.27 15.24
N LEU A 53 1.74 -3.12 13.95
CA LEU A 53 2.43 -4.11 13.12
C LEU A 53 3.78 -3.61 12.60
N ASP A 54 4.33 -2.52 13.16
CA ASP A 54 5.67 -2.06 12.83
C ASP A 54 6.74 -3.07 13.34
N ASP A 55 7.94 -2.95 12.79
CA ASP A 55 9.01 -3.90 13.10
C ASP A 55 9.35 -3.94 14.61
N ALA A 56 9.25 -2.82 15.32
CA ALA A 56 9.51 -2.77 16.76
C ALA A 56 8.44 -3.54 17.55
N SER A 57 7.17 -3.34 17.23
CA SER A 57 6.05 -4.07 17.84
C SER A 57 6.10 -5.57 17.57
N LEU A 58 6.53 -5.96 16.36
CA LEU A 58 6.72 -7.38 16.02
C LEU A 58 7.86 -8.02 16.82
N ILE A 59 8.94 -7.29 17.07
CA ILE A 59 10.08 -7.74 17.88
C ILE A 59 9.64 -7.88 19.35
N GLU A 60 8.94 -6.90 19.90
CA GLU A 60 8.45 -6.92 21.28
C GLU A 60 7.50 -8.12 21.55
N ARG A 61 6.71 -8.48 20.55
CA ARG A 61 5.73 -9.59 20.62
C ARG A 61 6.23 -10.87 19.95
N ALA A 62 7.55 -11.03 19.76
CA ALA A 62 8.09 -12.13 18.96
C ALA A 62 7.72 -13.51 19.50
N ASP A 63 7.73 -13.72 20.82
CA ASP A 63 7.32 -14.99 21.44
C ASP A 63 5.87 -15.33 21.13
N GLU A 64 4.95 -14.38 21.30
CA GLU A 64 3.54 -14.56 20.98
C GLU A 64 3.32 -14.89 19.49
N LEU A 65 3.94 -14.11 18.63
CA LEU A 65 3.69 -14.16 17.18
C LEU A 65 4.32 -15.38 16.51
N PHE A 66 5.53 -15.79 16.93
CA PHE A 66 6.29 -16.81 16.19
C PHE A 66 6.27 -18.20 16.83
N SER A 67 5.91 -18.36 18.10
CA SER A 67 5.91 -19.69 18.78
C SER A 67 5.08 -20.73 18.03
N GLY A 68 3.88 -20.36 17.58
CA GLY A 68 3.01 -21.27 16.84
C GLY A 68 3.55 -21.69 15.46
N TRP A 69 4.30 -20.81 14.80
CA TRP A 69 4.88 -21.06 13.49
C TRP A 69 6.17 -21.88 13.55
N LEU A 70 6.87 -21.82 14.67
CA LEU A 70 8.17 -22.46 14.89
C LEU A 70 8.10 -23.75 15.74
N GLY A 71 6.91 -24.18 16.17
CA GLY A 71 6.76 -25.35 17.05
C GLY A 71 7.34 -26.66 16.50
N ASN A 72 7.45 -26.80 15.19
CA ASN A 72 8.04 -27.95 14.51
C ASN A 72 9.38 -27.61 13.83
N ALA A 73 9.96 -26.43 14.09
CA ALA A 73 11.19 -26.01 13.47
C ALA A 73 12.41 -26.78 14.02
N THR A 74 13.32 -27.11 13.14
CA THR A 74 14.55 -27.86 13.47
C THR A 74 15.80 -27.01 13.24
N GLY A 75 15.68 -25.84 12.63
CA GLY A 75 16.82 -24.96 12.39
C GLY A 75 16.50 -23.75 11.53
N ARG A 76 17.55 -23.01 11.18
CA ARG A 76 17.44 -21.72 10.48
C ARG A 76 16.65 -21.77 9.16
N ALA A 77 16.75 -22.88 8.41
CA ALA A 77 16.03 -23.03 7.13
C ALA A 77 14.50 -22.98 7.29
N ASP A 78 13.97 -23.18 8.50
CA ASP A 78 12.55 -23.09 8.77
C ASP A 78 12.07 -21.62 8.90
N LEU A 79 12.98 -20.67 9.19
CA LEU A 79 12.69 -19.26 9.19
C LEU A 79 12.32 -18.75 7.79
N ASP A 80 12.95 -19.28 6.74
CA ASP A 80 12.67 -18.90 5.35
C ASP A 80 11.29 -19.39 4.87
N LYS A 81 10.68 -20.35 5.58
CA LYS A 81 9.35 -20.91 5.26
C LYS A 81 8.21 -20.13 5.89
N ILE A 82 8.51 -19.20 6.83
CA ILE A 82 7.47 -18.40 7.50
C ILE A 82 6.86 -17.46 6.50
N ASP A 83 5.54 -17.60 6.27
CA ASP A 83 4.78 -16.61 5.52
C ASP A 83 4.45 -15.40 6.42
N MET A 84 5.25 -14.36 6.30
CA MET A 84 5.08 -13.14 7.09
C MET A 84 3.73 -12.46 6.89
N LEU A 85 3.07 -12.60 5.73
CA LEU A 85 1.73 -12.06 5.56
C LEU A 85 0.73 -12.78 6.46
N SER A 86 0.83 -14.09 6.55
CA SER A 86 0.00 -14.89 7.45
C SER A 86 0.26 -14.57 8.92
N VAL A 87 1.53 -14.39 9.31
CA VAL A 87 1.88 -13.94 10.67
C VAL A 87 1.24 -12.59 10.99
N LEU A 88 1.39 -11.59 10.12
CA LEU A 88 0.83 -10.25 10.32
C LEU A 88 -0.72 -10.30 10.44
N ARG A 89 -1.37 -11.09 9.62
CA ARG A 89 -2.83 -11.25 9.68
C ARG A 89 -3.29 -11.98 10.94
N SER A 90 -2.55 -12.99 11.39
CA SER A 90 -2.88 -13.72 12.64
C SER A 90 -2.66 -12.89 13.90
N ALA A 91 -1.88 -11.80 13.81
CA ALA A 91 -1.67 -10.84 14.90
C ALA A 91 -2.85 -9.90 15.13
N LEU A 92 -3.86 -9.92 14.25
CA LEU A 92 -5.03 -9.05 14.25
C LEU A 92 -6.31 -9.87 14.31
N SER A 93 -7.38 -9.24 14.80
CA SER A 93 -8.73 -9.79 14.68
C SER A 93 -9.22 -9.74 13.23
N TRP A 94 -10.35 -10.42 12.97
CA TRP A 94 -10.99 -10.34 11.67
C TRP A 94 -11.47 -8.92 11.35
N GLU A 95 -12.04 -8.21 12.33
CA GLU A 95 -12.54 -6.85 12.24
C GLU A 95 -11.41 -5.87 11.89
N GLU A 96 -10.26 -6.00 12.56
CA GLU A 96 -9.08 -5.17 12.29
C GLU A 96 -8.53 -5.41 10.86
N THR A 97 -8.48 -6.67 10.44
CA THR A 97 -8.07 -7.02 9.07
C THR A 97 -9.03 -6.42 8.03
N GLN A 98 -10.35 -6.50 8.28
CA GLN A 98 -11.35 -5.89 7.42
C GLN A 98 -11.23 -4.35 7.38
N ALA A 99 -10.98 -3.72 8.52
CA ALA A 99 -10.78 -2.28 8.59
C ALA A 99 -9.58 -1.83 7.74
N ILE A 100 -8.45 -2.57 7.75
CA ILE A 100 -7.31 -2.29 6.87
C ILE A 100 -7.72 -2.42 5.39
N ASP A 101 -8.42 -3.49 5.02
CA ASP A 101 -8.79 -3.76 3.63
C ASP A 101 -9.82 -2.74 3.10
N GLU A 102 -10.75 -2.27 3.95
CA GLU A 102 -11.75 -1.27 3.60
C GLU A 102 -11.17 0.14 3.51
N HIS A 103 -10.40 0.56 4.50
CA HIS A 103 -9.93 1.95 4.62
C HIS A 103 -8.66 2.25 3.84
N THR A 104 -7.88 1.22 3.50
CA THR A 104 -6.64 1.34 2.72
C THR A 104 -6.61 0.29 1.59
N PRO A 105 -7.52 0.39 0.58
CA PRO A 105 -7.59 -0.56 -0.52
C PRO A 105 -6.27 -0.61 -1.30
N THR A 106 -6.00 -1.72 -1.97
CA THR A 106 -4.77 -1.87 -2.79
C THR A 106 -4.86 -1.17 -4.14
N HIS A 107 -6.06 -0.79 -4.57
CA HIS A 107 -6.30 -0.16 -5.87
C HIS A 107 -7.32 0.97 -5.74
N PHE A 108 -7.18 1.96 -6.63
CA PHE A 108 -8.17 3.01 -6.86
C PHE A 108 -8.75 2.85 -8.27
N THR A 109 -10.06 3.16 -8.41
CA THR A 109 -10.73 3.13 -9.70
C THR A 109 -11.16 4.54 -10.07
N PHE A 110 -10.62 5.06 -11.17
CA PHE A 110 -10.96 6.36 -11.72
C PHE A 110 -12.36 6.35 -12.37
N ALA A 111 -12.94 7.53 -12.58
CA ALA A 111 -14.30 7.70 -13.09
C ALA A 111 -14.57 6.97 -14.42
N ARG A 112 -13.56 6.87 -15.27
CA ARG A 112 -13.62 6.11 -16.54
C ARG A 112 -13.42 4.60 -16.41
N GLY A 113 -13.41 4.07 -15.18
CA GLY A 113 -13.27 2.64 -14.89
C GLY A 113 -11.81 2.13 -14.88
N ARG A 114 -10.82 3.00 -15.08
CA ARG A 114 -9.42 2.61 -14.98
C ARG A 114 -9.06 2.28 -13.54
N LYS A 115 -8.72 1.03 -13.29
CA LYS A 115 -8.24 0.54 -11.99
C LYS A 115 -6.71 0.58 -11.98
N VAL A 116 -6.13 1.22 -10.96
CA VAL A 116 -4.68 1.35 -10.76
C VAL A 116 -4.29 0.93 -9.37
N GLU A 117 -3.10 0.38 -9.22
CA GLU A 117 -2.53 0.03 -7.92
C GLU A 117 -2.13 1.29 -7.15
N ILE A 118 -2.38 1.31 -5.83
CA ILE A 118 -1.94 2.40 -4.96
C ILE A 118 -0.55 2.04 -4.44
N ASP A 119 0.41 2.90 -4.72
CA ASP A 119 1.76 2.84 -4.16
C ASP A 119 1.74 3.39 -2.73
N TYR A 120 1.97 2.51 -1.76
CA TYR A 120 2.14 2.82 -0.34
C TYR A 120 3.61 2.89 0.07
N GLU A 121 4.56 2.81 -0.87
CA GLU A 121 6.00 2.91 -0.55
C GLU A 121 6.45 4.35 -0.40
N SER A 122 5.75 5.27 -1.06
CA SER A 122 5.96 6.70 -0.94
C SER A 122 5.47 7.23 0.42
N GLU A 123 6.01 8.35 0.88
CA GLU A 123 5.59 9.04 2.12
C GLU A 123 4.09 9.38 2.09
N VAL A 124 3.59 9.79 0.93
CA VAL A 124 2.18 9.98 0.65
C VAL A 124 1.74 8.89 -0.32
N PRO A 125 0.65 8.15 -0.05
CA PRO A 125 0.12 7.16 -1.00
C PRO A 125 -0.09 7.78 -2.37
N LYS A 126 0.30 7.07 -3.43
CA LYS A 126 0.33 7.60 -4.79
C LYS A 126 -0.29 6.63 -5.79
N VAL A 127 -0.93 7.18 -6.82
CA VAL A 127 -1.35 6.43 -8.01
C VAL A 127 -0.74 7.06 -9.25
N SER A 128 -0.35 6.24 -10.21
CA SER A 128 0.13 6.71 -11.52
C SER A 128 -0.87 6.31 -12.60
N VAL A 129 -1.33 7.29 -13.39
CA VAL A 129 -2.40 7.09 -14.37
C VAL A 129 -2.20 8.02 -15.57
N ARG A 130 -2.53 7.56 -16.78
CA ARG A 130 -2.56 8.47 -17.95
C ARG A 130 -3.64 9.53 -17.76
N ALA A 131 -3.34 10.76 -18.17
CA ALA A 131 -4.27 11.88 -18.01
C ALA A 131 -5.66 11.57 -18.57
N GLN A 132 -5.74 10.88 -19.72
CA GLN A 132 -6.98 10.49 -20.38
C GLN A 132 -7.84 9.53 -19.53
N ASP A 133 -7.19 8.65 -18.77
CA ASP A 133 -7.88 7.69 -17.90
C ASP A 133 -8.37 8.35 -16.59
N ALA A 134 -7.82 9.50 -16.22
CA ALA A 134 -8.21 10.28 -15.05
C ALA A 134 -9.38 11.25 -15.30
N TYR A 135 -9.72 11.53 -16.56
CA TYR A 135 -10.82 12.43 -16.92
C TYR A 135 -12.16 11.95 -16.32
N GLY A 136 -13.05 12.88 -16.02
CA GLY A 136 -14.31 12.61 -15.32
C GLY A 136 -14.18 12.46 -13.81
N THR A 137 -12.96 12.42 -13.28
CA THR A 137 -12.73 12.35 -11.83
C THR A 137 -12.74 13.76 -11.26
N THR A 138 -13.84 14.09 -10.55
CA THR A 138 -14.12 15.44 -10.03
C THR A 138 -13.52 15.69 -8.65
N GLN A 139 -13.25 14.64 -7.89
CA GLN A 139 -12.72 14.72 -6.53
C GLN A 139 -11.31 14.13 -6.45
N THR A 140 -10.52 14.67 -5.55
CA THR A 140 -9.21 14.09 -5.25
C THR A 140 -9.38 12.70 -4.64
N PRO A 141 -8.72 11.66 -5.17
CA PRO A 141 -8.71 10.34 -4.57
C PRO A 141 -8.24 10.40 -3.12
N SER A 142 -8.90 9.66 -2.24
CA SER A 142 -8.55 9.66 -0.81
C SER A 142 -8.74 8.30 -0.16
N LEU A 143 -8.12 8.13 0.99
CA LEU A 143 -8.19 6.96 1.87
C LEU A 143 -8.81 7.38 3.22
N LEU A 144 -9.17 6.39 4.04
CA LEU A 144 -9.62 6.60 5.42
C LEU A 144 -10.77 7.61 5.51
N ASN A 145 -11.75 7.47 4.60
CA ASN A 145 -12.91 8.35 4.50
C ASN A 145 -12.54 9.85 4.33
N GLY A 146 -11.51 10.12 3.52
CA GLY A 146 -11.07 11.48 3.21
C GLY A 146 -9.95 12.02 4.11
N ALA A 147 -9.50 11.25 5.11
CA ALA A 147 -8.45 11.71 6.02
C ALA A 147 -7.07 11.81 5.35
N VAL A 148 -6.82 11.01 4.30
CA VAL A 148 -5.55 10.99 3.58
C VAL A 148 -5.80 11.10 2.08
N ASN A 149 -5.32 12.16 1.45
CA ASN A 149 -5.36 12.28 0.01
C ASN A 149 -4.33 11.34 -0.64
N ILE A 150 -4.70 10.78 -1.79
CA ILE A 150 -3.78 10.04 -2.65
C ILE A 150 -3.17 11.02 -3.65
N ALA A 151 -1.86 11.10 -3.71
CA ALA A 151 -1.19 11.87 -4.76
C ALA A 151 -1.42 11.20 -6.12
N VAL A 152 -1.82 12.01 -7.11
CA VAL A 152 -2.05 11.53 -8.48
C VAL A 152 -0.89 11.97 -9.35
N GLU A 153 -0.12 11.00 -9.84
CA GLU A 153 0.89 11.20 -10.87
C GLU A 153 0.24 11.00 -12.23
N LEU A 154 -0.01 12.12 -12.92
CA LEU A 154 -0.54 12.09 -14.27
C LEU A 154 0.58 11.77 -15.28
N LEU A 155 0.32 10.83 -16.17
CA LEU A 155 1.23 10.39 -17.20
C LEU A 155 0.74 10.85 -18.58
N SER A 156 1.70 11.11 -19.47
CA SER A 156 1.44 11.30 -20.89
C SER A 156 0.97 10.00 -21.55
N PRO A 157 0.49 10.05 -22.81
CA PRO A 157 0.19 8.84 -23.60
C PRO A 157 1.37 7.88 -23.77
N ALA A 158 2.60 8.37 -23.60
CA ALA A 158 3.84 7.57 -23.66
C ALA A 158 4.34 7.16 -22.24
N ASP A 159 3.46 7.17 -21.24
CA ASP A 159 3.74 6.78 -19.85
C ASP A 159 4.88 7.60 -19.18
N ARG A 160 5.04 8.86 -19.58
CA ARG A 160 6.00 9.78 -18.96
C ARG A 160 5.29 10.70 -17.97
N PRO A 161 5.86 10.95 -16.79
CA PRO A 161 5.26 11.89 -15.83
C PRO A 161 5.05 13.28 -16.45
N ILE A 162 3.86 13.82 -16.27
CA ILE A 162 3.48 15.18 -16.65
C ILE A 162 3.39 16.06 -15.41
N GLN A 163 2.67 15.57 -14.39
CA GLN A 163 2.33 16.30 -13.18
C GLN A 163 2.10 15.33 -12.03
N ILE A 164 2.46 15.75 -10.82
CA ILE A 164 2.04 15.10 -9.57
C ILE A 164 1.24 16.12 -8.78
N THR A 165 0.06 15.74 -8.32
CA THR A 165 -0.80 16.60 -7.48
C THR A 165 -1.40 15.81 -6.33
N ALA A 166 -1.48 16.43 -5.17
CA ALA A 166 -2.24 15.94 -4.01
C ALA A 166 -3.67 16.50 -3.98
N ASP A 167 -4.02 17.37 -4.92
CA ASP A 167 -5.35 17.94 -5.12
C ASP A 167 -5.69 17.93 -6.62
N LEU A 168 -6.32 16.86 -7.06
CA LEU A 168 -6.69 16.67 -8.46
C LEU A 168 -7.78 17.68 -8.89
N ALA A 169 -8.71 18.00 -8.00
CA ALA A 169 -9.79 18.93 -8.29
C ALA A 169 -9.23 20.33 -8.56
N ALA A 170 -8.41 20.85 -7.65
CA ALA A 170 -7.77 22.15 -7.84
C ALA A 170 -6.82 22.18 -9.05
N PHE A 171 -6.15 21.07 -9.36
CA PHE A 171 -5.32 20.96 -10.54
C PHE A 171 -6.12 21.11 -11.83
N TRP A 172 -7.30 20.47 -11.93
CA TRP A 172 -8.18 20.59 -13.11
C TRP A 172 -8.67 22.02 -13.34
N GLU A 173 -8.93 22.77 -12.27
CA GLU A 173 -9.41 24.16 -12.32
C GLU A 173 -8.28 25.17 -12.60
N GLY A 174 -7.06 24.85 -12.19
CA GLY A 174 -5.90 25.75 -12.25
C GLY A 174 -4.88 25.38 -13.32
N SER A 175 -3.86 24.66 -12.93
CA SER A 175 -2.66 24.42 -13.76
C SER A 175 -2.90 23.53 -14.99
N TRP A 176 -4.05 22.86 -15.08
CA TRP A 176 -4.39 22.02 -16.24
C TRP A 176 -4.33 22.79 -17.57
N ALA A 177 -4.74 24.05 -17.60
CA ALA A 177 -4.77 24.83 -18.84
C ALA A 177 -3.39 24.94 -19.50
N GLU A 178 -2.32 25.08 -18.71
CA GLU A 178 -0.94 25.15 -19.20
C GLU A 178 -0.44 23.78 -19.65
N VAL A 179 -0.68 22.75 -18.80
CA VAL A 179 -0.30 21.35 -19.11
C VAL A 179 -1.01 20.90 -20.39
N ARG A 180 -2.30 21.19 -20.53
CA ARG A 180 -3.09 20.89 -21.72
C ARG A 180 -2.47 21.47 -22.98
N LYS A 181 -2.07 22.74 -22.96
CA LYS A 181 -1.47 23.43 -24.11
C LYS A 181 -0.17 22.75 -24.56
N ASP A 182 0.71 22.41 -23.62
CA ASP A 182 1.97 21.71 -23.90
C ASP A 182 1.72 20.30 -24.43
N MET A 183 0.83 19.55 -23.79
CA MET A 183 0.53 18.16 -24.16
C MET A 183 -0.22 18.04 -25.48
N ALA A 184 -1.14 18.96 -25.80
CA ALA A 184 -1.82 18.99 -27.09
C ALA A 184 -0.84 19.23 -28.24
N GLY A 185 0.19 20.05 -28.03
CA GLY A 185 1.27 20.24 -29.00
C GLY A 185 2.15 19.00 -29.22
N ARG A 186 2.45 18.27 -28.13
CA ARG A 186 3.29 17.06 -28.18
C ARG A 186 2.54 15.80 -28.62
N TYR A 187 1.26 15.71 -28.27
CA TYR A 187 0.41 14.54 -28.53
C TYR A 187 -0.92 14.93 -29.21
N PRO A 188 -0.87 15.49 -30.43
CA PRO A 188 -2.06 16.06 -31.10
C PRO A 188 -3.12 15.03 -31.49
N LYS A 189 -2.78 13.73 -31.45
CA LYS A 189 -3.72 12.64 -31.77
C LYS A 189 -4.57 12.22 -30.56
N HIS A 190 -4.28 12.75 -29.38
CA HIS A 190 -4.99 12.43 -28.13
C HIS A 190 -5.91 13.57 -27.73
N ASP A 191 -6.94 13.22 -26.99
CA ASP A 191 -7.89 14.21 -26.50
C ASP A 191 -7.33 14.99 -25.29
N TRP A 192 -7.50 16.32 -25.32
CA TRP A 192 -7.04 17.27 -24.30
C TRP A 192 -8.14 18.28 -24.02
N PRO A 193 -9.23 17.87 -23.30
CA PRO A 193 -10.39 18.73 -23.06
C PRO A 193 -10.06 19.96 -22.21
N ALA A 194 -10.83 21.03 -22.37
CA ALA A 194 -10.68 22.23 -21.56
C ALA A 194 -11.11 21.97 -20.11
N SER A 195 -12.12 21.11 -19.90
CA SER A 195 -12.68 20.77 -18.59
C SER A 195 -12.63 19.27 -18.36
N PRO A 196 -11.47 18.71 -18.00
CA PRO A 196 -11.30 17.25 -17.88
C PRO A 196 -12.13 16.63 -16.76
N ALA A 197 -12.43 17.38 -15.68
CA ALA A 197 -13.25 16.91 -14.57
C ALA A 197 -14.67 16.48 -15.01
N THR A 198 -15.25 17.17 -15.99
CA THR A 198 -16.61 16.91 -16.48
C THR A 198 -16.64 16.14 -17.80
N ASP A 199 -15.49 15.75 -18.30
CA ASP A 199 -15.36 15.04 -19.57
C ASP A 199 -15.85 13.60 -19.41
N THR A 200 -17.04 13.34 -19.94
CA THR A 200 -17.66 12.01 -19.93
C THR A 200 -17.08 11.17 -21.04
N PRO A 201 -16.77 9.87 -20.83
CA PRO A 201 -16.33 9.01 -21.92
C PRO A 201 -17.41 8.97 -23.02
N PRO A 202 -17.01 8.88 -24.29
CA PRO A 202 -17.98 8.59 -25.34
C PRO A 202 -18.67 7.28 -25.05
N ALA A 203 -19.99 7.27 -25.25
CA ALA A 203 -20.86 6.12 -25.06
C ALA A 203 -20.47 4.94 -25.97
#